data_374d696dc5e7e58312ece003a63d7fe8
#
_entry.id   374d696dc5e7e58312ece003a63d7fe8
#
_cell.length_a   1.000
_cell.length_b   1.000
_cell.length_c   1.000
_cell.angle_alpha   90.00
_cell.angle_beta   90.00
_cell.angle_gamma   90.00
#
_symmetry.space_group_name_H-M   'P 1'
#
loop_
_entity.id
_entity.type
_entity.pdbx_description
1 polymer ?
#
loop_
_entity_poly.entity_id
_entity_poly.type
_entity_poly.pdbx_seq_one_letter_code
_entity_poly.pdbx_strand_id
1 'polypeptide(L)'
;MKLVVSIMPRSLEEAQQLDSSRYEDADVIEWRADFLEKSEILTVAPAVFEKFAGREILFTLRTRAEGGEMELTNEEYVGILKDIQSIYHPDYIDFEYYSHREVFEEMLEFSNLVLSYHNFQETPENMMEILSELTSFSPKLVKVSVMAHNEQDVLDLMNYTRGFKTLNPEQEYVTISMGKIGKISRLTADLTGSSWSYARVGEESASGQIPLENMRRIRELLNED
;
A
#
# COMPACT_ATOMS: atom_id res chain seq x y z
N MET A 1 -0.57 6.01 13.75
CA MET A 1 -0.51 5.36 12.42
C MET A 1 -1.89 4.84 12.01
N LYS A 2 -2.22 4.81 10.69
CA LYS A 2 -3.44 4.18 10.16
C LYS A 2 -3.22 2.67 9.93
N LEU A 3 -4.29 1.87 10.13
CA LEU A 3 -4.31 0.45 9.77
C LEU A 3 -4.97 0.28 8.40
N VAL A 4 -4.22 -0.30 7.46
CA VAL A 4 -4.67 -0.61 6.10
C VAL A 4 -4.99 -2.09 5.99
N VAL A 5 -6.09 -2.43 5.35
CA VAL A 5 -6.43 -3.82 5.03
C VAL A 5 -6.73 -3.94 3.55
N SER A 6 -6.07 -4.90 2.90
CA SER A 6 -6.32 -5.20 1.49
C SER A 6 -7.55 -6.09 1.32
N ILE A 7 -8.37 -5.76 0.33
CA ILE A 7 -9.43 -6.63 -0.22
C ILE A 7 -9.01 -7.07 -1.62
N MET A 8 -9.27 -8.33 -1.95
CA MET A 8 -8.78 -8.98 -3.18
C MET A 8 -9.91 -9.79 -3.84
N PRO A 9 -11.09 -9.18 -4.14
CA PRO A 9 -12.15 -9.90 -4.82
C PRO A 9 -11.69 -10.32 -6.22
N ARG A 10 -12.01 -11.55 -6.61
CA ARG A 10 -11.67 -12.14 -7.91
C ARG A 10 -12.82 -12.08 -8.91
N SER A 11 -13.96 -11.55 -8.50
CA SER A 11 -15.15 -11.37 -9.33
C SER A 11 -16.11 -10.34 -8.74
N LEU A 12 -17.10 -9.92 -9.54
CA LEU A 12 -18.19 -9.07 -9.06
C LEU A 12 -18.98 -9.75 -7.91
N GLU A 13 -19.20 -11.06 -8.01
CA GLU A 13 -19.92 -11.82 -6.98
C GLU A 13 -19.15 -11.78 -5.64
N GLU A 14 -17.84 -12.03 -5.67
CA GLU A 14 -17.00 -11.95 -4.47
C GLU A 14 -17.01 -10.54 -3.87
N ALA A 15 -16.92 -9.49 -4.71
CA ALA A 15 -16.97 -8.10 -4.24
C ALA A 15 -18.32 -7.79 -3.56
N GLN A 16 -19.43 -8.29 -4.11
CA GLN A 16 -20.75 -8.12 -3.52
C GLN A 16 -20.94 -8.91 -2.20
N GLN A 17 -20.28 -10.05 -2.06
CA GLN A 17 -20.34 -10.90 -0.87
C GLN A 17 -19.37 -10.48 0.24
N LEU A 18 -18.48 -9.52 0.01
CA LEU A 18 -17.60 -9.00 1.07
C LEU A 18 -18.44 -8.53 2.28
N ASP A 19 -18.11 -9.02 3.46
CA ASP A 19 -18.69 -8.57 4.71
C ASP A 19 -17.90 -7.37 5.26
N SER A 20 -18.40 -6.15 5.02
CA SER A 20 -17.73 -4.91 5.43
C SER A 20 -17.56 -4.77 6.95
N SER A 21 -18.39 -5.49 7.76
CA SER A 21 -18.25 -5.46 9.22
C SER A 21 -16.94 -6.01 9.73
N ARG A 22 -16.32 -6.93 8.98
CA ARG A 22 -14.99 -7.49 9.32
C ARG A 22 -13.84 -6.49 9.21
N TYR A 23 -14.10 -5.33 8.59
CA TYR A 23 -13.11 -4.29 8.31
C TYR A 23 -13.36 -3.01 9.14
N GLU A 24 -14.25 -3.05 10.14
CA GLU A 24 -14.62 -1.87 10.94
C GLU A 24 -13.44 -1.19 11.62
N ASP A 25 -12.45 -1.96 12.01
CA ASP A 25 -11.23 -1.49 12.66
C ASP A 25 -10.12 -1.05 11.68
N ALA A 26 -10.34 -1.13 10.37
CA ALA A 26 -9.42 -0.62 9.36
C ALA A 26 -9.68 0.86 9.10
N ASP A 27 -8.62 1.66 9.05
CA ASP A 27 -8.69 3.09 8.71
C ASP A 27 -8.76 3.29 7.18
N VAL A 28 -8.05 2.45 6.41
CA VAL A 28 -7.99 2.51 4.94
C VAL A 28 -8.27 1.11 4.38
N ILE A 29 -9.10 1.05 3.36
CA ILE A 29 -9.34 -0.16 2.56
C ILE A 29 -8.50 -0.07 1.29
N GLU A 30 -7.52 -0.95 1.14
CA GLU A 30 -6.79 -1.09 -0.12
C GLU A 30 -7.52 -2.06 -1.03
N TRP A 31 -8.02 -1.58 -2.16
CA TRP A 31 -8.57 -2.47 -3.17
C TRP A 31 -7.47 -2.92 -4.14
N ARG A 32 -7.07 -4.19 -4.06
CA ARG A 32 -6.16 -4.90 -4.95
C ARG A 32 -6.91 -5.36 -6.19
N ALA A 33 -7.05 -4.46 -7.16
CA ALA A 33 -7.79 -4.72 -8.40
C ALA A 33 -7.06 -5.66 -9.37
N ASP A 34 -5.77 -5.89 -9.14
CA ASP A 34 -4.94 -6.82 -9.93
C ASP A 34 -5.34 -8.30 -9.79
N PHE A 35 -6.21 -8.65 -8.84
CA PHE A 35 -6.80 -9.98 -8.70
C PHE A 35 -7.99 -10.24 -9.66
N LEU A 36 -8.41 -9.23 -10.43
CA LEU A 36 -9.44 -9.32 -11.46
C LEU A 36 -8.83 -9.43 -12.85
N GLU A 37 -9.64 -9.89 -13.82
CA GLU A 37 -9.31 -9.63 -15.21
C GLU A 37 -9.43 -8.13 -15.51
N LYS A 38 -8.51 -7.61 -16.32
CA LYS A 38 -8.44 -6.18 -16.65
C LYS A 38 -9.77 -5.59 -17.10
N SER A 39 -10.52 -6.32 -17.92
CA SER A 39 -11.84 -5.90 -18.45
C SER A 39 -12.94 -5.83 -17.38
N GLU A 40 -12.76 -6.43 -16.21
CA GLU A 40 -13.75 -6.49 -15.15
C GLU A 40 -13.60 -5.37 -14.12
N ILE A 41 -12.47 -4.69 -14.07
CA ILE A 41 -12.15 -3.71 -13.02
C ILE A 41 -13.25 -2.65 -12.91
N LEU A 42 -13.63 -2.00 -14.02
CA LEU A 42 -14.68 -0.98 -14.02
C LEU A 42 -16.08 -1.53 -13.75
N THR A 43 -16.30 -2.82 -14.03
CA THR A 43 -17.58 -3.48 -13.70
C THR A 43 -17.70 -3.79 -12.21
N VAL A 44 -16.58 -4.13 -11.56
CA VAL A 44 -16.53 -4.45 -10.12
C VAL A 44 -16.43 -3.20 -9.25
N ALA A 45 -15.85 -2.12 -9.76
CA ALA A 45 -15.62 -0.88 -9.01
C ALA A 45 -16.86 -0.37 -8.26
N PRO A 46 -18.08 -0.26 -8.86
CA PRO A 46 -19.25 0.21 -8.13
C PRO A 46 -19.52 -0.59 -6.84
N ALA A 47 -19.40 -1.93 -6.91
CA ALA A 47 -19.66 -2.79 -5.76
C ALA A 47 -18.66 -2.57 -4.62
N VAL A 48 -17.39 -2.29 -4.93
CA VAL A 48 -16.37 -1.99 -3.93
C VAL A 48 -16.58 -0.61 -3.32
N PHE A 49 -16.75 0.43 -4.15
CA PHE A 49 -16.90 1.81 -3.66
C PHE A 49 -18.20 2.01 -2.86
N GLU A 50 -19.31 1.38 -3.26
CA GLU A 50 -20.55 1.41 -2.48
C GLU A 50 -20.43 0.68 -1.15
N LYS A 51 -19.81 -0.52 -1.15
CA LYS A 51 -19.63 -1.35 0.05
C LYS A 51 -18.82 -0.68 1.14
N PHE A 52 -17.80 0.08 0.75
CA PHE A 52 -16.90 0.78 1.66
C PHE A 52 -17.12 2.31 1.67
N ALA A 53 -18.32 2.75 1.27
CA ALA A 53 -18.68 4.17 1.29
C ALA A 53 -18.48 4.78 2.69
N GLY A 54 -17.82 5.95 2.74
CA GLY A 54 -17.46 6.62 3.98
C GLY A 54 -16.15 6.15 4.63
N ARG A 55 -15.43 5.21 4.00
CA ARG A 55 -14.07 4.83 4.38
C ARG A 55 -13.06 5.34 3.37
N GLU A 56 -11.84 5.60 3.82
CA GLU A 56 -10.75 5.93 2.89
C GLU A 56 -10.41 4.70 2.03
N ILE A 57 -10.34 4.90 0.72
CA ILE A 57 -10.02 3.85 -0.26
C ILE A 57 -8.70 4.16 -0.95
N LEU A 58 -7.79 3.19 -0.89
CA LEU A 58 -6.58 3.13 -1.72
C LEU A 58 -6.85 2.20 -2.90
N PHE A 59 -6.87 2.73 -4.12
CA PHE A 59 -6.90 1.91 -5.32
C PHE A 59 -5.50 1.44 -5.67
N THR A 60 -5.31 0.13 -5.79
CA THR A 60 -4.01 -0.49 -6.11
C THR A 60 -4.16 -1.46 -7.29
N LEU A 61 -3.36 -1.23 -8.31
CA LEU A 61 -3.21 -2.10 -9.48
C LEU A 61 -1.77 -2.65 -9.50
N ARG A 62 -1.51 -3.66 -8.65
CA ARG A 62 -0.17 -4.23 -8.49
C ARG A 62 0.19 -5.11 -9.70
N THR A 63 1.31 -4.78 -10.37
CA THR A 63 1.80 -5.57 -11.49
C THR A 63 2.69 -6.73 -11.03
N ARG A 64 2.89 -7.71 -11.90
CA ARG A 64 3.79 -8.85 -11.63
C ARG A 64 5.22 -8.41 -11.37
N ALA A 65 5.66 -7.31 -11.95
CA ALA A 65 6.99 -6.75 -11.72
C ALA A 65 7.22 -6.42 -10.24
N GLU A 66 6.17 -6.03 -9.52
CA GLU A 66 6.19 -5.70 -8.09
C GLU A 66 5.35 -6.68 -7.24
N GLY A 67 5.24 -7.93 -7.67
CA GLY A 67 4.65 -9.03 -6.88
C GLY A 67 3.13 -9.09 -6.88
N GLY A 68 2.47 -8.50 -7.88
CA GLY A 68 1.03 -8.63 -8.14
C GLY A 68 0.68 -9.73 -9.13
N GLU A 69 -0.58 -9.74 -9.56
CA GLU A 69 -1.14 -10.79 -10.41
C GLU A 69 -1.25 -10.36 -11.89
N MET A 70 -1.23 -9.05 -12.18
CA MET A 70 -1.54 -8.52 -13.50
C MET A 70 -0.29 -8.11 -14.29
N GLU A 71 -0.30 -8.36 -15.60
CA GLU A 71 0.66 -7.80 -16.55
C GLU A 71 -0.02 -6.74 -17.41
N LEU A 72 0.57 -5.54 -17.48
CA LEU A 72 0.00 -4.39 -18.18
C LEU A 72 1.10 -3.64 -18.94
N THR A 73 0.76 -3.09 -20.10
CA THR A 73 1.59 -2.06 -20.71
C THR A 73 1.48 -0.76 -19.92
N ASN A 74 2.40 0.18 -20.14
CA ASN A 74 2.36 1.49 -19.51
C ASN A 74 1.04 2.23 -19.80
N GLU A 75 0.55 2.17 -21.05
CA GLU A 75 -0.69 2.82 -21.48
C GLU A 75 -1.93 2.19 -20.81
N GLU A 76 -1.97 0.86 -20.69
CA GLU A 76 -3.06 0.16 -20.02
C GLU A 76 -3.09 0.49 -18.52
N TYR A 77 -1.91 0.49 -17.88
CA TYR A 77 -1.77 0.79 -16.45
C TYR A 77 -2.28 2.21 -16.15
N VAL A 78 -1.74 3.21 -16.81
CA VAL A 78 -2.15 4.62 -16.60
C VAL A 78 -3.61 4.84 -17.01
N GLY A 79 -4.07 4.21 -18.09
CA GLY A 79 -5.47 4.31 -18.55
C GLY A 79 -6.45 3.89 -17.45
N ILE A 80 -6.22 2.74 -16.82
CA ILE A 80 -7.09 2.24 -15.73
C ILE A 80 -7.04 3.19 -14.52
N LEU A 81 -5.85 3.67 -14.11
CA LEU A 81 -5.72 4.60 -12.99
C LEU A 81 -6.49 5.89 -13.24
N LYS A 82 -6.42 6.45 -14.45
CA LYS A 82 -7.16 7.65 -14.86
C LYS A 82 -8.66 7.43 -14.88
N ASP A 83 -9.13 6.30 -15.40
CA ASP A 83 -10.55 5.95 -15.42
C ASP A 83 -11.12 5.86 -13.99
N ILE A 84 -10.43 5.13 -13.12
CA ILE A 84 -10.83 5.01 -11.70
C ILE A 84 -10.81 6.38 -11.01
N GLN A 85 -9.78 7.19 -11.22
CA GLN A 85 -9.71 8.54 -10.65
C GLN A 85 -10.85 9.42 -11.14
N SER A 86 -11.17 9.38 -12.42
CA SER A 86 -12.19 10.26 -13.01
C SER A 86 -13.61 9.91 -12.60
N ILE A 87 -13.89 8.62 -12.33
CA ILE A 87 -15.24 8.12 -12.06
C ILE A 87 -15.51 8.01 -10.55
N TYR A 88 -14.53 7.54 -9.77
CA TYR A 88 -14.74 7.16 -8.37
C TYR A 88 -14.01 8.06 -7.36
N HIS A 89 -12.98 8.81 -7.78
CA HIS A 89 -12.21 9.71 -6.92
C HIS A 89 -11.73 9.05 -5.62
N PRO A 90 -10.99 7.92 -5.65
CA PRO A 90 -10.46 7.29 -4.45
C PRO A 90 -9.59 8.27 -3.65
N ASP A 91 -9.51 8.06 -2.33
CA ASP A 91 -8.68 8.92 -1.46
C ASP A 91 -7.20 8.80 -1.77
N TYR A 92 -6.78 7.64 -2.31
CA TYR A 92 -5.40 7.34 -2.70
C TYR A 92 -5.36 6.46 -3.95
N ILE A 93 -4.33 6.69 -4.78
CA ILE A 93 -3.98 5.86 -5.94
C ILE A 93 -2.52 5.40 -5.82
N ASP A 94 -2.30 4.09 -5.79
CA ASP A 94 -0.96 3.49 -5.82
C ASP A 94 -0.38 3.55 -7.23
N PHE A 95 0.84 4.07 -7.36
CA PHE A 95 1.59 4.12 -8.61
C PHE A 95 2.98 3.51 -8.42
N GLU A 96 3.27 2.45 -9.15
CA GLU A 96 4.55 1.73 -9.16
C GLU A 96 5.60 2.52 -9.95
N TYR A 97 6.32 3.42 -9.26
CA TYR A 97 7.18 4.39 -9.92
C TYR A 97 8.26 3.76 -10.78
N TYR A 98 9.00 2.78 -10.25
CA TYR A 98 10.11 2.18 -10.99
C TYR A 98 9.67 1.30 -12.15
N SER A 99 8.54 0.64 -12.03
CA SER A 99 7.98 -0.24 -13.05
C SER A 99 7.34 0.54 -14.21
N HIS A 100 6.86 1.78 -13.94
CA HIS A 100 6.14 2.62 -14.91
C HIS A 100 6.71 4.03 -15.02
N ARG A 101 8.01 4.20 -14.78
CA ARG A 101 8.70 5.50 -14.74
C ARG A 101 8.50 6.34 -16.01
N GLU A 102 8.44 5.68 -17.17
CA GLU A 102 8.32 6.34 -18.46
C GLU A 102 7.01 7.14 -18.63
N VAL A 103 5.96 6.74 -17.93
CA VAL A 103 4.63 7.38 -17.98
C VAL A 103 4.27 8.16 -16.71
N PHE A 104 5.22 8.32 -15.78
CA PHE A 104 4.97 9.00 -14.52
C PHE A 104 4.53 10.46 -14.69
N GLU A 105 5.02 11.15 -15.72
CA GLU A 105 4.62 12.54 -16.00
C GLU A 105 3.10 12.70 -16.18
N GLU A 106 2.42 11.66 -16.66
CA GLU A 106 0.97 11.65 -16.85
C GLU A 106 0.18 11.58 -15.54
N MET A 107 0.85 11.27 -14.44
CA MET A 107 0.24 11.13 -13.11
C MET A 107 0.51 12.35 -12.21
N LEU A 108 1.33 13.30 -12.64
CA LEU A 108 1.71 14.47 -11.82
C LEU A 108 0.55 15.38 -11.43
N GLU A 109 -0.56 15.33 -12.17
CA GLU A 109 -1.78 16.10 -11.84
C GLU A 109 -2.59 15.50 -10.67
N PHE A 110 -2.27 14.27 -10.25
CA PHE A 110 -3.00 13.56 -9.20
C PHE A 110 -2.46 13.91 -7.82
N SER A 111 -3.22 14.67 -7.05
CA SER A 111 -2.84 15.09 -5.68
C SER A 111 -2.92 13.97 -4.63
N ASN A 112 -3.46 12.80 -5.00
CA ASN A 112 -3.70 11.65 -4.12
C ASN A 112 -2.77 10.46 -4.40
N LEU A 113 -1.63 10.70 -5.09
CA LEU A 113 -0.68 9.64 -5.42
C LEU A 113 0.03 9.06 -4.20
N VAL A 114 0.08 7.74 -4.15
CA VAL A 114 1.00 6.95 -3.35
C VAL A 114 2.08 6.43 -4.29
N LEU A 115 3.29 7.00 -4.25
CA LEU A 115 4.41 6.48 -5.02
C LEU A 115 4.98 5.26 -4.33
N SER A 116 4.91 4.11 -4.99
CA SER A 116 5.28 2.83 -4.41
C SER A 116 6.50 2.20 -5.06
N TYR A 117 7.19 1.40 -4.25
CA TYR A 117 8.24 0.47 -4.65
C TYR A 117 8.15 -0.81 -3.82
N HIS A 118 8.17 -1.95 -4.50
CA HIS A 118 8.14 -3.26 -3.85
C HIS A 118 9.28 -4.14 -4.34
N ASN A 119 10.02 -4.75 -3.41
CA ASN A 119 11.00 -5.77 -3.73
C ASN A 119 10.75 -7.01 -2.86
N PHE A 120 10.25 -8.07 -3.48
CA PHE A 120 9.93 -9.34 -2.81
C PHE A 120 11.14 -10.26 -2.66
N GLN A 121 12.29 -9.86 -3.18
CA GLN A 121 13.50 -10.65 -3.14
C GLN A 121 14.44 -10.22 -2.03
N GLU A 122 14.64 -8.93 -1.81
CA GLU A 122 15.63 -8.41 -0.85
C GLU A 122 15.31 -7.00 -0.38
N THR A 123 16.05 -6.51 0.61
CA THR A 123 16.19 -5.10 0.95
C THR A 123 17.37 -4.54 0.17
N PRO A 124 17.16 -3.66 -0.85
CA PRO A 124 18.22 -3.16 -1.69
C PRO A 124 19.27 -2.33 -0.93
N GLU A 125 20.54 -2.45 -1.31
CA GLU A 125 21.63 -1.65 -0.73
C GLU A 125 21.46 -0.14 -0.97
N ASN A 126 20.85 0.24 -2.09
CA ASN A 126 20.57 1.64 -2.46
C ASN A 126 19.20 2.16 -1.96
N MET A 127 18.72 1.63 -0.82
CA MET A 127 17.40 1.98 -0.25
C MET A 127 17.27 3.49 0.05
N MET A 128 18.35 4.14 0.45
CA MET A 128 18.37 5.58 0.69
C MET A 128 18.12 6.38 -0.59
N GLU A 129 18.70 5.96 -1.72
CA GLU A 129 18.52 6.61 -3.01
C GLU A 129 17.06 6.44 -3.49
N ILE A 130 16.50 5.23 -3.33
CA ILE A 130 15.09 4.95 -3.64
C ILE A 130 14.16 5.87 -2.84
N LEU A 131 14.33 5.94 -1.52
CA LEU A 131 13.52 6.81 -0.68
C LEU A 131 13.71 8.30 -1.03
N SER A 132 14.95 8.71 -1.32
CA SER A 132 15.26 10.09 -1.72
C SER A 132 14.59 10.45 -3.04
N GLU A 133 14.65 9.58 -4.05
CA GLU A 133 14.04 9.82 -5.35
C GLU A 133 12.52 9.94 -5.23
N LEU A 134 11.86 8.97 -4.58
CA LEU A 134 10.40 9.01 -4.37
C LEU A 134 9.96 10.25 -3.58
N THR A 135 10.73 10.63 -2.55
CA THR A 135 10.45 11.82 -1.73
C THR A 135 10.57 13.13 -2.54
N SER A 136 11.51 13.18 -3.49
CA SER A 136 11.76 14.39 -4.30
C SER A 136 10.54 14.85 -5.11
N PHE A 137 9.62 13.95 -5.43
CA PHE A 137 8.38 14.25 -6.12
C PHE A 137 7.27 14.79 -5.21
N SER A 138 7.47 14.77 -3.89
CA SER A 138 6.48 15.22 -2.90
C SER A 138 5.08 14.61 -3.12
N PRO A 139 4.95 13.29 -3.31
CA PRO A 139 3.65 12.64 -3.45
C PRO A 139 2.85 12.75 -2.14
N LYS A 140 1.56 12.43 -2.17
CA LYS A 140 0.77 12.34 -0.94
C LYS A 140 1.37 11.35 0.06
N LEU A 141 1.96 10.25 -0.44
CA LEU A 141 2.60 9.24 0.39
C LEU A 141 3.69 8.50 -0.39
N VAL A 142 4.83 8.26 0.25
CA VAL A 142 5.89 7.38 -0.23
C VAL A 142 5.72 6.00 0.40
N LYS A 143 5.55 4.95 -0.42
CA LYS A 143 5.33 3.57 0.04
C LYS A 143 6.46 2.66 -0.42
N VAL A 144 7.12 1.99 0.52
CA VAL A 144 8.19 1.04 0.25
C VAL A 144 7.96 -0.25 1.01
N SER A 145 7.97 -1.38 0.30
CA SER A 145 7.87 -2.71 0.91
C SER A 145 8.97 -3.62 0.37
N VAL A 146 9.87 -4.06 1.24
CA VAL A 146 11.05 -4.84 0.84
C VAL A 146 11.20 -6.09 1.70
N MET A 147 11.78 -7.15 1.14
CA MET A 147 11.99 -8.41 1.85
C MET A 147 13.24 -8.32 2.72
N ALA A 148 13.10 -8.63 4.00
CA ALA A 148 14.24 -8.75 4.90
C ALA A 148 14.77 -10.18 4.95
N HIS A 149 16.07 -10.34 4.81
CA HIS A 149 16.77 -11.61 4.97
C HIS A 149 17.41 -11.79 6.35
N ASN A 150 17.68 -10.67 7.02
CA ASN A 150 18.31 -10.63 8.35
C ASN A 150 17.76 -9.46 9.17
N GLU A 151 18.13 -9.41 10.44
CA GLU A 151 17.69 -8.37 11.36
C GLU A 151 18.21 -7.00 10.99
N GLN A 152 19.40 -6.92 10.35
CA GLN A 152 20.00 -5.65 9.94
C GLN A 152 19.17 -4.97 8.84
N ASP A 153 18.61 -5.74 7.88
CA ASP A 153 17.73 -5.21 6.85
C ASP A 153 16.52 -4.50 7.46
N VAL A 154 15.96 -5.09 8.53
CA VAL A 154 14.82 -4.50 9.25
C VAL A 154 15.21 -3.22 9.95
N LEU A 155 16.32 -3.23 10.68
CA LEU A 155 16.81 -2.08 11.44
C LEU A 155 17.21 -0.92 10.50
N ASP A 156 17.84 -1.22 9.39
CA ASP A 156 18.25 -0.22 8.41
C ASP A 156 17.04 0.46 7.79
N LEU A 157 16.02 -0.30 7.33
CA LEU A 157 14.79 0.28 6.80
C LEU A 157 14.08 1.17 7.83
N MET A 158 13.99 0.71 9.08
CA MET A 158 13.39 1.49 10.17
C MET A 158 14.18 2.79 10.44
N ASN A 159 15.51 2.74 10.43
CA ASN A 159 16.37 3.91 10.61
C ASN A 159 16.25 4.89 9.43
N TYR A 160 16.21 4.40 8.19
CA TYR A 160 16.00 5.23 7.01
C TYR A 160 14.63 5.94 7.09
N THR A 161 13.58 5.22 7.41
CA THR A 161 12.23 5.79 7.57
C THR A 161 12.23 6.95 8.57
N ARG A 162 12.80 6.72 9.76
CA ARG A 162 12.91 7.73 10.81
C ARG A 162 13.72 8.93 10.34
N GLY A 163 14.84 8.68 9.65
CA GLY A 163 15.69 9.75 9.09
C GLY A 163 14.94 10.62 8.10
N PHE A 164 14.31 9.99 7.12
CA PHE A 164 13.52 10.70 6.09
C PHE A 164 12.34 11.47 6.70
N LYS A 165 11.61 10.87 7.65
CA LYS A 165 10.50 11.56 8.35
C LYS A 165 10.98 12.75 9.17
N THR A 166 12.16 12.67 9.78
CA THR A 166 12.75 13.78 10.53
C THR A 166 13.16 14.93 9.61
N LEU A 167 13.72 14.62 8.44
CA LEU A 167 14.14 15.62 7.45
C LEU A 167 12.97 16.23 6.68
N ASN A 168 11.89 15.47 6.50
CA ASN A 168 10.71 15.85 5.74
C ASN A 168 9.44 15.64 6.59
N PRO A 169 9.20 16.46 7.62
CA PRO A 169 8.14 16.20 8.60
C PRO A 169 6.73 16.21 8.02
N GLU A 170 6.50 16.94 6.92
CA GLU A 170 5.19 16.98 6.25
C GLU A 170 4.95 15.81 5.29
N GLN A 171 6.02 15.16 4.80
CA GLN A 171 5.89 14.01 3.91
C GLN A 171 5.41 12.76 4.67
N GLU A 172 4.41 12.08 4.15
CA GLU A 172 3.98 10.78 4.67
C GLU A 172 4.78 9.62 4.08
N TYR A 173 5.13 8.67 4.94
CA TYR A 173 5.87 7.45 4.58
C TYR A 173 5.14 6.21 5.05
N VAL A 174 5.17 5.16 4.24
CA VAL A 174 4.83 3.80 4.62
C VAL A 174 5.99 2.90 4.23
N THR A 175 6.70 2.39 5.21
CA THR A 175 7.81 1.48 4.97
C THR A 175 7.58 0.16 5.69
N ILE A 176 7.73 -0.93 4.96
CA ILE A 176 7.42 -2.26 5.45
C ILE A 176 8.58 -3.19 5.15
N SER A 177 9.14 -3.77 6.19
CA SER A 177 10.01 -4.91 6.08
C SER A 177 9.14 -6.18 6.04
N MET A 178 9.19 -6.90 4.91
CA MET A 178 8.39 -8.11 4.71
C MET A 178 9.03 -9.34 5.36
N GLY A 179 8.27 -10.43 5.41
CA GLY A 179 8.71 -11.68 5.99
C GLY A 179 8.54 -11.76 7.51
N LYS A 180 8.92 -12.90 8.08
CA LYS A 180 8.70 -13.20 9.49
C LYS A 180 9.47 -12.25 10.43
N ILE A 181 10.74 -11.96 10.11
CA ILE A 181 11.59 -11.08 10.91
C ILE A 181 11.16 -9.62 10.77
N GLY A 182 10.60 -9.23 9.62
CA GLY A 182 10.12 -7.89 9.35
C GLY A 182 8.84 -7.48 10.07
N LYS A 183 8.13 -8.41 10.74
CA LYS A 183 6.87 -8.11 11.44
C LYS A 183 6.96 -6.95 12.43
N ILE A 184 8.12 -6.76 13.05
CA ILE A 184 8.33 -5.69 14.01
C ILE A 184 8.16 -4.30 13.36
N SER A 185 8.55 -4.10 12.11
CA SER A 185 8.37 -2.83 11.40
C SER A 185 6.89 -2.43 11.28
N ARG A 186 5.98 -3.41 11.23
CA ARG A 186 4.53 -3.17 11.18
C ARG A 186 3.95 -2.75 12.52
N LEU A 187 4.53 -3.25 13.62
CA LEU A 187 4.06 -2.98 14.99
C LEU A 187 4.59 -1.65 15.53
N THR A 188 5.75 -1.23 15.08
CA THR A 188 6.50 -0.08 15.59
C THR A 188 6.52 1.09 14.61
N ALA A 189 5.55 1.17 13.70
CA ALA A 189 5.47 2.22 12.71
C ALA A 189 5.45 3.63 13.35
N ASP A 190 4.77 3.82 14.48
CA ASP A 190 4.76 5.09 15.22
C ASP A 190 6.18 5.50 15.70
N LEU A 191 7.04 4.53 16.05
CA LEU A 191 8.42 4.79 16.45
C LEU A 191 9.28 5.32 15.30
N THR A 192 9.03 4.85 14.08
CA THR A 192 9.80 5.21 12.88
C THR A 192 9.23 6.40 12.13
N GLY A 193 7.96 6.75 12.40
CA GLY A 193 7.22 7.76 11.67
C GLY A 193 6.58 7.23 10.38
N SER A 194 6.45 5.90 10.23
CA SER A 194 5.62 5.31 9.18
C SER A 194 4.15 5.61 9.47
N SER A 195 3.48 6.29 8.54
CA SER A 195 2.11 6.77 8.72
C SER A 195 1.07 5.66 8.76
N TRP A 196 1.34 4.55 8.06
CA TRP A 196 0.44 3.40 7.96
C TRP A 196 1.15 2.10 8.29
N SER A 197 0.34 1.09 8.64
CA SER A 197 0.75 -0.31 8.67
C SER A 197 -0.32 -1.20 8.07
N TYR A 198 0.08 -2.31 7.48
CA TYR A 198 -0.80 -3.27 6.80
C TYR A 198 -1.13 -4.45 7.71
N ALA A 199 -2.43 -4.66 7.93
CA ALA A 199 -3.00 -5.82 8.59
C ALA A 199 -3.76 -6.69 7.57
N ARG A 200 -4.21 -7.88 7.99
CA ARG A 200 -5.04 -8.76 7.16
C ARG A 200 -6.37 -9.11 7.81
N VAL A 201 -7.37 -9.31 6.96
CA VAL A 201 -8.64 -9.96 7.29
C VAL A 201 -8.78 -11.15 6.33
N GLY A 202 -8.62 -12.37 6.86
CA GLY A 202 -8.53 -13.58 6.02
C GLY A 202 -7.13 -13.80 5.43
N GLU A 203 -7.04 -13.93 4.11
CA GLU A 203 -5.77 -14.14 3.39
C GLU A 203 -4.83 -12.94 3.50
N GLU A 204 -3.52 -13.19 3.48
CA GLU A 204 -2.51 -12.14 3.45
C GLU A 204 -2.21 -11.72 2.00
N SER A 205 -2.12 -10.43 1.75
CA SER A 205 -1.70 -9.88 0.45
C SER A 205 -0.19 -9.74 0.32
N ALA A 206 0.53 -9.82 1.43
CA ALA A 206 2.00 -9.80 1.48
C ALA A 206 2.50 -10.52 2.74
N SER A 207 3.67 -11.17 2.63
CA SER A 207 4.26 -11.95 3.71
C SER A 207 4.47 -11.16 5.00
N GLY A 208 4.11 -11.75 6.13
CA GLY A 208 4.30 -11.18 7.46
C GLY A 208 3.18 -10.27 7.93
N GLN A 209 2.06 -10.20 7.25
CA GLN A 209 0.89 -9.48 7.74
C GLN A 209 0.32 -10.12 9.01
N ILE A 210 -0.12 -9.27 9.93
CA ILE A 210 -0.71 -9.66 11.21
C ILE A 210 -2.23 -9.48 11.12
N PRO A 211 -3.06 -10.38 11.71
CA PRO A 211 -4.50 -10.20 11.75
C PRO A 211 -4.89 -8.84 12.34
N LEU A 212 -5.92 -8.19 11.76
CA LEU A 212 -6.35 -6.84 12.13
C LEU A 212 -6.66 -6.71 13.63
N GLU A 213 -7.39 -7.68 14.18
CA GLU A 213 -7.71 -7.74 15.61
C GLU A 213 -6.47 -7.77 16.51
N ASN A 214 -5.43 -8.52 16.08
CA ASN A 214 -4.17 -8.59 16.82
C ASN A 214 -3.37 -7.29 16.70
N MET A 215 -3.33 -6.68 15.52
CA MET A 215 -2.68 -5.38 15.33
C MET A 215 -3.31 -4.32 16.21
N ARG A 216 -4.64 -4.26 16.27
CA ARG A 216 -5.38 -3.35 17.14
C ARG A 216 -5.03 -3.58 18.61
N ARG A 217 -5.11 -4.82 19.08
CA ARG A 217 -4.80 -5.17 20.46
C ARG A 217 -3.36 -4.81 20.86
N ILE A 218 -2.39 -5.09 19.98
CA ILE A 218 -0.99 -4.75 20.25
C ILE A 218 -0.82 -3.24 20.31
N ARG A 219 -1.46 -2.48 19.40
CA ARG A 219 -1.41 -1.02 19.39
C ARG A 219 -2.01 -0.42 20.68
N GLU A 220 -3.12 -0.97 21.17
CA GLU A 220 -3.71 -0.58 22.45
C GLU A 220 -2.69 -0.79 23.60
N LEU A 221 -2.10 -1.99 23.70
CA LEU A 221 -1.10 -2.30 24.73
C LEU A 221 0.17 -1.44 24.66
N LEU A 222 0.60 -1.03 23.46
CA LEU A 222 1.78 -0.17 23.30
C LEU A 222 1.48 1.30 23.65
N ASN A 223 0.22 1.71 23.70
CA ASN A 223 -0.23 3.07 24.04
C ASN A 223 -0.83 3.18 25.45
N GLU A 224 -0.92 2.09 26.19
CA GLU A 224 -1.29 2.11 27.62
C GLU A 224 -0.10 2.61 28.45
N ASP A 225 -0.34 3.63 29.32
CA ASP A 225 0.65 4.17 30.28
C ASP A 225 0.87 3.22 31.49
#